data_5375a0029dbd5ead9b3ec1ddc5b33b12
#
_entry.id   5375a0029dbd5ead9b3ec1ddc5b33b12
#
_cell.length_a   1.000
_cell.length_b   1.000
_cell.length_c   1.000
_cell.angle_alpha   90.00
_cell.angle_beta   90.00
_cell.angle_gamma   90.00
#
_symmetry.space_group_name_H-M   'P 1'
#
loop_
_entity.id
_entity.type
_entity.pdbx_description
1 polymer ?
#
loop_
_entity_poly.entity_id
_entity_poly.type
_entity_poly.pdbx_seq_one_letter_code
_entity_poly.pdbx_strand_id
1 'polypeptide(L)'
;MSNTKVSGCIGLLALILALPVSAGKPIDNDGDGYNANLDCNDNNSLVWEVNSCGVCEVEPLGGCNASNPHSDLNWADYPTACISCHDGGIAGTQYEEMFGSTHYQWTGDTPDMVNQGGTLQGKLTNAVNSYCINIEGDWPVCGSCHAGRGVKPGEGDSKANVDCLMCHNKDYALNRVRKPDGSMGPSDGTAQATLDSYVQNIAAPSRTNCLKCHAYAGGGDGVKRGDISSALMGNSDMHFDVHMNVAGANLECQDCHKFESHRVIGKGSDLRPTDDIVRGAEVTCSSGTCHQGMDSGSGHAASGRRGEPDRHVARVACQSCHIPTYAKDLGDPSHVPTEMNRDWRFHHDGTPADGVSGAGHPHTDKLANQTPEFKFWNRKSDNYLLYDLGVIDPLTGRYPTSRPMGDVNDGKLTPFKYKTATQPMTVADERMIALDTFEYIKGSGDAITAIESGLVNMGYPVNEPYKWIETDTYQAINHGVNPASDVAACSQCHEETLDLTTDSKLDAMGYRLKGPKEQVCAQCHDGSKNLPRTWDRMHNHINKGTTGIGCNFCHDIERVERNLCDPCDSSCAAEYVDNIAYPHQCN
;
A
#
# COMPACT_ATOMS: atom_id res chain seq x y z
N MET A 1 68.88 24.49 -47.65
CA MET A 1 69.79 25.11 -46.73
C MET A 1 69.32 24.87 -45.33
N SER A 2 70.24 24.41 -44.56
CA SER A 2 70.32 24.24 -43.13
C SER A 2 69.55 23.04 -42.51
N ASN A 3 70.38 22.05 -42.25
CA ASN A 3 70.18 20.95 -41.31
C ASN A 3 70.15 21.43 -39.86
N THR A 4 69.34 20.80 -39.03
CA THR A 4 69.79 20.54 -37.64
C THR A 4 69.19 19.20 -37.20
N LYS A 5 70.10 18.34 -36.86
CA LYS A 5 69.86 17.05 -36.19
C LYS A 5 69.56 17.27 -34.70
N VAL A 6 68.58 16.55 -34.17
CA VAL A 6 68.53 16.31 -32.71
C VAL A 6 68.37 14.83 -32.46
N SER A 7 69.30 14.33 -31.66
CA SER A 7 69.52 12.97 -31.25
C SER A 7 68.38 12.38 -30.40
N GLY A 8 68.07 11.11 -30.62
CA GLY A 8 67.13 10.36 -29.81
C GLY A 8 67.65 9.90 -28.48
N CYS A 9 66.78 9.85 -27.50
CA CYS A 9 66.88 8.98 -26.32
C CYS A 9 65.80 7.92 -26.41
N ILE A 10 66.21 6.67 -26.58
CA ILE A 10 65.36 5.52 -26.48
C ILE A 10 65.12 5.24 -24.98
N GLY A 11 63.93 5.56 -24.52
CA GLY A 11 63.46 5.14 -23.21
C GLY A 11 62.71 3.83 -23.35
N LEU A 12 63.25 2.78 -22.71
CA LEU A 12 62.63 1.46 -22.63
C LEU A 12 61.41 1.52 -21.75
N LEU A 13 60.19 1.48 -22.34
CA LEU A 13 58.92 1.41 -21.61
C LEU A 13 58.65 -0.06 -21.25
N ALA A 14 58.93 -0.42 -19.98
CA ALA A 14 58.49 -1.69 -19.43
C ALA A 14 56.97 -1.72 -19.33
N LEU A 15 56.32 -2.51 -20.19
CA LEU A 15 54.89 -2.79 -20.16
C LEU A 15 54.62 -3.74 -19.01
N ILE A 16 54.20 -3.23 -17.85
CA ILE A 16 53.65 -4.03 -16.77
C ILE A 16 52.23 -4.39 -17.19
N LEU A 17 52.03 -5.61 -17.63
CA LEU A 17 50.73 -6.23 -17.77
C LEU A 17 50.12 -6.38 -16.37
N ALA A 18 49.34 -5.43 -15.93
CA ALA A 18 48.44 -5.60 -14.80
C ALA A 18 47.32 -6.55 -15.27
N LEU A 19 47.31 -7.75 -14.77
CA LEU A 19 46.15 -8.64 -14.83
C LEU A 19 44.99 -7.94 -14.11
N PRO A 20 43.76 -7.96 -14.67
CA PRO A 20 42.62 -7.44 -13.94
C PRO A 20 42.43 -8.33 -12.70
N VAL A 21 42.72 -7.81 -11.54
CA VAL A 21 42.20 -8.35 -10.29
C VAL A 21 40.67 -8.19 -10.43
N SER A 22 39.98 -9.30 -10.55
CA SER A 22 38.52 -9.33 -10.41
C SER A 22 38.22 -8.83 -9.00
N ALA A 23 37.93 -7.53 -8.88
CA ALA A 23 37.36 -7.01 -7.67
C ALA A 23 36.00 -7.71 -7.50
N GLY A 24 35.90 -8.57 -6.51
CA GLY A 24 34.60 -9.09 -6.07
C GLY A 24 33.63 -7.91 -5.89
N LYS A 25 32.36 -8.12 -6.21
CA LYS A 25 31.34 -7.13 -5.93
C LYS A 25 31.49 -6.70 -4.47
N PRO A 26 31.54 -5.38 -4.17
CA PRO A 26 31.53 -4.92 -2.79
C PRO A 26 30.34 -5.54 -2.07
N ILE A 27 30.57 -5.98 -0.85
CA ILE A 27 29.54 -6.61 -0.01
C ILE A 27 28.85 -5.46 0.72
N ASP A 28 27.51 -5.45 0.66
CA ASP A 28 26.60 -4.62 1.44
C ASP A 28 25.89 -5.61 2.38
N ASN A 29 26.23 -5.57 3.67
CA ASN A 29 25.79 -6.60 4.62
C ASN A 29 24.42 -6.30 5.22
N ASP A 30 23.99 -5.05 5.28
CA ASP A 30 22.72 -4.64 5.88
C ASP A 30 21.68 -4.15 4.87
N GLY A 31 22.08 -4.02 3.59
CA GLY A 31 21.17 -3.79 2.47
C GLY A 31 20.68 -2.35 2.33
N ASP A 32 21.42 -1.38 2.87
CA ASP A 32 21.07 0.03 2.80
C ASP A 32 21.47 0.72 1.48
N GLY A 33 22.21 0.01 0.62
CA GLY A 33 22.68 0.48 -0.69
C GLY A 33 24.12 0.98 -0.69
N TYR A 34 24.77 1.04 0.45
CA TYR A 34 26.19 1.33 0.62
C TYR A 34 26.94 0.02 0.88
N ASN A 35 28.15 -0.08 0.44
CA ASN A 35 28.96 -1.29 0.64
C ASN A 35 30.01 -1.05 1.71
N ALA A 36 30.52 -2.13 2.32
CA ALA A 36 31.49 -2.11 3.41
C ALA A 36 32.73 -1.22 3.21
N ASN A 37 32.98 -0.72 2.00
CA ASN A 37 34.07 0.22 1.74
C ASN A 37 33.62 1.69 1.84
N LEU A 38 32.34 1.95 1.79
CA LEU A 38 31.72 3.29 1.82
C LEU A 38 30.85 3.47 3.05
N ASP A 39 30.38 2.39 3.63
CA ASP A 39 29.55 2.35 4.81
C ASP A 39 30.40 2.19 6.07
N CYS A 40 30.21 3.06 7.02
CA CYS A 40 30.93 3.02 8.27
C CYS A 40 30.42 1.97 9.26
N ASN A 41 29.20 1.46 9.07
CA ASN A 41 28.62 0.37 9.87
C ASN A 41 27.76 -0.60 9.02
N ASP A 42 28.42 -1.41 8.21
CA ASP A 42 27.84 -2.39 7.28
C ASP A 42 27.03 -3.54 7.99
N ASN A 43 26.51 -3.26 9.17
CA ASN A 43 25.61 -4.15 9.91
C ASN A 43 24.40 -3.38 10.48
N ASN A 44 24.25 -2.10 10.16
CA ASN A 44 23.14 -1.28 10.59
C ASN A 44 22.71 -0.33 9.47
N SER A 45 21.70 -0.68 8.74
CA SER A 45 21.15 0.06 7.58
C SER A 45 20.68 1.50 7.87
N LEU A 46 20.79 1.96 9.09
CA LEU A 46 20.54 3.36 9.48
C LEU A 46 21.82 4.18 9.59
N VAL A 47 22.99 3.59 9.36
CA VAL A 47 24.29 4.23 9.62
C VAL A 47 25.27 3.88 8.52
N TRP A 48 25.41 4.75 7.52
CA TRP A 48 26.36 4.60 6.39
C TRP A 48 27.52 5.59 6.42
N GLU A 49 27.44 6.64 7.22
CA GLU A 49 28.47 7.65 7.38
C GLU A 49 28.85 7.85 8.84
N VAL A 50 30.07 8.27 9.08
CA VAL A 50 30.51 8.70 10.40
C VAL A 50 29.70 9.94 10.76
N ASN A 51 28.99 9.90 11.89
CA ASN A 51 28.18 11.01 12.38
C ASN A 51 29.05 12.27 12.71
N SER A 52 28.38 13.37 13.03
CA SER A 52 29.09 14.63 13.37
C SER A 52 30.04 14.50 14.58
N CYS A 53 29.90 13.41 15.35
CA CYS A 53 30.80 13.07 16.47
C CYS A 53 32.04 12.28 16.06
N GLY A 54 32.15 11.92 14.79
CA GLY A 54 33.26 11.09 14.33
C GLY A 54 33.10 9.62 14.74
N VAL A 55 31.90 9.17 15.08
CA VAL A 55 31.59 7.78 15.41
C VAL A 55 30.60 7.21 14.42
N CYS A 56 30.73 5.92 14.17
CA CYS A 56 29.91 5.17 13.24
C CYS A 56 28.66 4.66 13.97
N GLU A 57 27.77 5.54 14.29
CA GLU A 57 26.52 5.31 14.99
C GLU A 57 25.45 6.26 14.44
N VAL A 58 24.18 5.98 14.68
CA VAL A 58 23.08 6.91 14.34
C VAL A 58 23.40 8.28 14.92
N GLU A 59 23.27 9.33 14.10
CA GLU A 59 23.52 10.71 14.53
C GLU A 59 22.74 10.99 15.82
N PRO A 60 23.42 11.31 16.94
CA PRO A 60 22.71 11.64 18.15
C PRO A 60 21.90 12.92 17.94
N LEU A 61 20.62 12.87 18.26
CA LEU A 61 19.78 14.06 18.27
C LEU A 61 20.41 15.10 19.19
N GLY A 62 20.97 16.14 18.56
CA GLY A 62 21.69 17.18 19.30
C GLY A 62 23.18 17.33 18.99
N GLY A 63 23.74 16.46 18.14
CA GLY A 63 25.16 16.50 17.77
C GLY A 63 26.08 16.11 18.92
N CYS A 64 27.40 16.21 18.70
CA CYS A 64 28.47 15.70 19.57
C CYS A 64 28.71 16.46 20.87
N ASN A 65 28.13 17.61 21.01
CA ASN A 65 28.18 18.34 22.29
C ASN A 65 26.94 17.88 23.08
N ALA A 66 27.15 17.20 24.17
CA ALA A 66 26.20 16.48 25.00
C ALA A 66 25.02 17.28 25.60
N SER A 67 24.71 18.44 25.09
CA SER A 67 23.50 19.19 25.38
C SER A 67 22.53 19.00 24.18
N ASN A 68 21.37 18.36 24.41
CA ASN A 68 20.30 18.35 23.47
C ASN A 68 20.06 19.78 22.91
N PRO A 69 20.27 20.05 21.61
CA PRO A 69 20.14 21.40 21.04
C PRO A 69 18.73 21.96 21.15
N HIS A 70 17.76 21.08 21.44
CA HIS A 70 16.37 21.45 21.63
C HIS A 70 16.02 21.74 23.11
N SER A 71 16.94 21.51 24.06
CA SER A 71 16.68 21.62 25.51
C SER A 71 16.18 22.98 25.97
N ASP A 72 16.59 24.04 25.28
CA ASP A 72 16.31 25.44 25.64
C ASP A 72 15.11 26.01 24.85
N LEU A 73 14.49 25.19 23.95
CA LEU A 73 13.34 25.62 23.17
C LEU A 73 12.07 25.61 24.02
N ASN A 74 11.18 26.56 23.73
CA ASN A 74 9.83 26.63 24.27
C ASN A 74 8.81 26.41 23.15
N TRP A 75 7.61 26.03 23.51
CA TRP A 75 6.53 25.86 22.53
C TRP A 75 6.32 27.09 21.62
N ALA A 76 6.52 28.30 22.17
CA ALA A 76 6.38 29.54 21.40
C ALA A 76 7.40 29.67 20.25
N ASP A 77 8.50 28.93 20.30
CA ASP A 77 9.54 28.94 19.28
C ASP A 77 9.17 28.06 18.07
N TYR A 78 8.17 27.18 18.23
CA TYR A 78 7.71 26.29 17.15
C TYR A 78 6.74 27.01 16.21
N PRO A 79 6.91 26.95 14.87
CA PRO A 79 7.95 26.22 14.12
C PRO A 79 9.17 27.11 13.77
N THR A 80 9.23 28.37 14.16
CA THR A 80 10.21 29.35 13.68
C THR A 80 11.64 28.94 13.97
N ALA A 81 11.93 28.50 15.18
CA ALA A 81 13.28 28.04 15.55
C ALA A 81 13.67 26.79 14.74
N CYS A 82 12.72 25.87 14.53
CA CYS A 82 12.97 24.67 13.73
C CYS A 82 13.34 25.03 12.28
N ILE A 83 12.59 25.96 11.66
CA ILE A 83 12.86 26.42 10.29
C ILE A 83 14.25 27.06 10.19
N SER A 84 14.64 27.88 11.16
CA SER A 84 15.93 28.58 11.11
C SER A 84 17.13 27.63 11.09
N CYS A 85 17.00 26.44 11.65
CA CYS A 85 18.04 25.40 11.65
C CYS A 85 17.86 24.35 10.54
N HIS A 86 16.62 23.96 10.23
CA HIS A 86 16.29 22.81 9.37
C HIS A 86 15.81 23.19 7.95
N ASP A 87 15.89 24.49 7.56
CA ASP A 87 15.58 24.95 6.19
C ASP A 87 16.82 25.62 5.57
N GLY A 88 17.83 24.81 5.24
CA GLY A 88 19.10 25.30 4.72
C GLY A 88 20.03 25.89 5.77
N GLY A 89 19.71 25.74 7.07
CA GLY A 89 20.55 26.12 8.20
C GLY A 89 21.59 25.06 8.57
N ILE A 90 22.07 25.11 9.80
CA ILE A 90 23.13 24.22 10.29
C ILE A 90 22.74 22.74 10.34
N ALA A 91 21.43 22.44 10.38
CA ALA A 91 20.92 21.07 10.45
C ALA A 91 20.43 20.53 9.09
N GLY A 92 20.52 21.31 7.98
CA GLY A 92 20.23 20.84 6.64
C GLY A 92 18.89 21.32 6.06
N THR A 93 18.27 20.52 5.18
CA THR A 93 17.14 20.90 4.31
C THR A 93 15.84 20.16 4.62
N GLN A 94 15.68 19.64 5.82
CA GLN A 94 14.58 18.76 6.21
C GLN A 94 13.19 19.39 6.00
N TYR A 95 13.06 20.71 6.15
CA TYR A 95 11.81 21.40 5.85
C TYR A 95 11.47 21.38 4.36
N GLU A 96 12.46 21.61 3.47
CA GLU A 96 12.28 21.52 2.03
C GLU A 96 11.88 20.10 1.62
N GLU A 97 12.57 19.10 2.16
CA GLU A 97 12.33 17.71 1.88
C GLU A 97 10.91 17.29 2.29
N MET A 98 10.53 17.61 3.53
CA MET A 98 9.19 17.28 4.03
C MET A 98 8.10 18.06 3.30
N PHE A 99 8.32 19.35 3.02
CA PHE A 99 7.37 20.19 2.28
C PHE A 99 7.13 19.65 0.86
N GLY A 100 8.15 19.11 0.20
CA GLY A 100 8.04 18.46 -1.11
C GLY A 100 7.56 17.01 -1.09
N SER A 101 7.38 16.40 0.08
CA SER A 101 7.01 14.99 0.20
C SER A 101 5.53 14.74 -0.07
N THR A 102 5.20 13.51 -0.46
CA THR A 102 3.81 13.06 -0.62
C THR A 102 2.99 13.16 0.68
N HIS A 103 3.63 12.99 1.84
CA HIS A 103 2.95 13.13 3.13
C HIS A 103 2.45 14.55 3.40
N TYR A 104 3.15 15.56 2.88
CA TYR A 104 2.71 16.94 2.98
C TYR A 104 1.85 17.36 1.79
N GLN A 105 2.34 17.15 0.55
CA GLN A 105 1.64 17.62 -0.66
C GLN A 105 0.36 16.87 -0.96
N TRP A 106 0.21 15.62 -0.49
CA TRP A 106 -0.89 14.71 -0.83
C TRP A 106 -1.10 14.51 -2.33
N THR A 107 -0.11 14.83 -3.09
CA THR A 107 0.07 14.50 -4.51
C THR A 107 1.44 13.90 -4.71
N GLY A 108 1.57 13.03 -5.68
CA GLY A 108 2.83 12.44 -6.08
C GLY A 108 2.68 11.73 -7.40
N ASP A 109 3.76 11.13 -7.84
CA ASP A 109 3.77 10.31 -9.04
C ASP A 109 2.91 9.05 -8.84
N THR A 110 2.17 8.66 -9.86
CA THR A 110 1.29 7.48 -9.83
C THR A 110 1.59 6.53 -10.99
N PRO A 111 2.81 5.94 -11.04
CA PRO A 111 3.23 5.09 -12.15
C PRO A 111 2.40 3.82 -12.29
N ASP A 112 1.76 3.40 -11.20
CA ASP A 112 0.98 2.16 -11.11
C ASP A 112 -0.52 2.36 -11.43
N MET A 113 -0.97 3.58 -11.74
CA MET A 113 -2.34 3.82 -12.23
C MET A 113 -2.41 3.62 -13.74
N VAL A 114 -3.26 2.69 -14.19
CA VAL A 114 -3.36 2.39 -15.63
C VAL A 114 -4.11 3.45 -16.41
N ASN A 115 -5.05 4.14 -15.78
CA ASN A 115 -5.87 5.17 -16.43
C ASN A 115 -5.24 6.57 -16.38
N GLN A 116 -4.26 6.82 -15.52
CA GLN A 116 -3.62 8.13 -15.31
C GLN A 116 -2.11 8.03 -15.04
N GLY A 117 -1.50 6.94 -15.46
CA GLY A 117 -0.08 6.68 -15.21
C GLY A 117 0.84 7.81 -15.69
N GLY A 118 1.79 8.20 -14.85
CA GLY A 118 2.75 9.25 -15.13
C GLY A 118 2.27 10.67 -14.89
N THR A 119 1.09 10.86 -14.28
CA THR A 119 0.61 12.18 -13.83
C THR A 119 0.71 12.31 -12.33
N LEU A 120 0.77 13.55 -11.84
CA LEU A 120 0.68 13.81 -10.40
C LEU A 120 -0.77 13.68 -9.96
N GLN A 121 -1.04 12.71 -9.10
CA GLN A 121 -2.36 12.44 -8.55
C GLN A 121 -2.28 12.26 -7.04
N GLY A 122 -3.40 12.38 -6.37
CA GLY A 122 -3.48 12.14 -4.94
C GLY A 122 -4.75 12.73 -4.33
N LYS A 123 -4.79 12.75 -3.01
CA LYS A 123 -5.95 13.30 -2.29
C LYS A 123 -6.13 14.81 -2.51
N LEU A 124 -5.04 15.54 -2.74
CA LEU A 124 -5.09 16.98 -3.01
C LEU A 124 -5.74 17.29 -4.36
N THR A 125 -5.69 16.36 -5.31
CA THR A 125 -6.27 16.53 -6.63
C THR A 125 -7.68 15.91 -6.70
N ASN A 126 -7.83 14.83 -7.42
CA ASN A 126 -9.11 14.27 -7.80
C ASN A 126 -9.31 12.81 -7.36
N ALA A 127 -8.50 12.31 -6.42
CA ALA A 127 -8.70 10.98 -5.89
C ALA A 127 -10.05 10.83 -5.20
N VAL A 128 -10.80 9.82 -5.61
CA VAL A 128 -12.09 9.45 -5.01
C VAL A 128 -11.94 8.16 -4.22
N ASN A 129 -12.66 8.06 -3.12
CA ASN A 129 -12.72 6.84 -2.33
C ASN A 129 -14.14 6.63 -1.78
N SER A 130 -14.40 5.45 -1.27
CA SER A 130 -15.70 5.08 -0.71
C SER A 130 -15.86 5.42 0.80
N TYR A 131 -14.96 6.19 1.38
CA TYR A 131 -15.00 6.58 2.80
C TYR A 131 -15.43 8.03 2.99
N CYS A 132 -14.59 8.97 2.61
CA CYS A 132 -14.85 10.40 2.70
C CYS A 132 -14.99 11.02 1.30
N ILE A 133 -15.16 10.23 0.30
CA ILE A 133 -15.34 10.51 -1.11
C ILE A 133 -14.17 11.31 -1.70
N ASN A 134 -14.10 12.64 -1.51
CA ASN A 134 -13.07 13.49 -2.07
C ASN A 134 -12.74 14.67 -1.15
N ILE A 135 -11.57 15.24 -1.33
CA ILE A 135 -11.05 16.35 -0.50
C ILE A 135 -11.87 17.65 -0.66
N GLU A 136 -12.52 17.88 -1.78
CA GLU A 136 -13.30 19.10 -2.01
C GLU A 136 -14.44 19.25 -1.00
N GLY A 137 -15.01 18.15 -0.54
CA GLY A 137 -16.02 18.15 0.51
C GLY A 137 -15.50 17.77 1.89
N ASP A 138 -14.19 17.66 2.13
CA ASP A 138 -13.70 16.98 3.33
C ASP A 138 -12.43 17.57 3.95
N TRP A 139 -11.93 18.72 3.50
CA TRP A 139 -10.68 19.25 4.06
C TRP A 139 -10.66 19.37 5.58
N PRO A 140 -11.73 19.82 6.26
CA PRO A 140 -11.75 19.91 7.71
C PRO A 140 -11.49 18.58 8.44
N VAL A 141 -11.90 17.46 7.85
CA VAL A 141 -11.64 16.10 8.37
C VAL A 141 -10.26 15.61 7.93
N CYS A 142 -9.92 15.81 6.66
CA CYS A 142 -8.64 15.43 6.06
C CYS A 142 -7.44 16.07 6.77
N GLY A 143 -7.56 17.33 7.15
CA GLY A 143 -6.53 18.09 7.87
C GLY A 143 -6.07 17.45 9.17
N SER A 144 -6.89 16.59 9.78
CA SER A 144 -6.52 15.88 11.01
C SER A 144 -5.37 14.88 10.80
N CYS A 145 -5.24 14.31 9.61
CA CYS A 145 -4.16 13.38 9.24
C CYS A 145 -3.10 14.02 8.32
N HIS A 146 -3.35 15.22 7.80
CA HIS A 146 -2.36 15.94 7.00
C HIS A 146 -1.15 16.33 7.85
N ALA A 147 0.06 16.18 7.30
CA ALA A 147 1.31 16.50 7.99
C ALA A 147 1.59 18.00 8.03
N GLY A 148 0.55 18.82 8.18
CA GLY A 148 0.58 20.27 8.25
C GLY A 148 -0.23 20.82 9.41
N ARG A 149 -0.05 22.10 9.70
CA ARG A 149 -0.65 22.81 10.84
C ARG A 149 -2.03 23.40 10.54
N GLY A 150 -2.71 22.91 9.50
CA GLY A 150 -4.12 23.24 9.22
C GLY A 150 -4.37 23.85 7.85
N VAL A 151 -3.40 24.49 7.22
CA VAL A 151 -3.54 25.06 5.87
C VAL A 151 -3.50 23.93 4.84
N LYS A 152 -4.42 23.97 3.88
CA LYS A 152 -4.45 23.02 2.76
C LYS A 152 -3.28 23.30 1.82
N PRO A 153 -2.55 22.30 1.34
CA PRO A 153 -1.49 22.51 0.38
C PRO A 153 -1.98 23.27 -0.86
N GLY A 154 -1.18 24.24 -1.33
CA GLY A 154 -1.52 25.09 -2.46
C GLY A 154 -2.45 26.27 -2.15
N GLU A 155 -3.03 26.36 -0.96
CA GLU A 155 -3.92 27.46 -0.55
C GLU A 155 -3.22 28.46 0.38
N GLY A 156 -2.15 29.10 -0.12
CA GLY A 156 -1.36 30.07 0.66
C GLY A 156 -0.51 29.41 1.75
N ASP A 157 -0.23 28.15 1.62
CA ASP A 157 0.65 27.41 2.50
C ASP A 157 2.12 27.83 2.35
N SER A 158 2.89 27.52 3.36
CA SER A 158 4.33 27.74 3.40
C SER A 158 4.99 26.63 4.19
N LYS A 159 6.33 26.55 4.12
CA LYS A 159 7.10 25.61 4.92
C LYS A 159 6.77 25.68 6.42
N ALA A 160 6.41 26.86 6.94
CA ALA A 160 5.97 27.02 8.32
C ALA A 160 4.68 26.25 8.67
N ASN A 161 3.93 25.80 7.67
CA ASN A 161 2.77 24.93 7.88
C ASN A 161 3.14 23.45 8.07
N VAL A 162 4.37 23.04 7.81
CA VAL A 162 4.83 21.66 8.05
C VAL A 162 4.80 21.36 9.55
N ASP A 163 4.21 20.22 9.93
CA ASP A 163 4.08 19.79 11.32
C ASP A 163 5.04 18.65 11.65
N CYS A 164 6.31 19.00 11.89
CA CYS A 164 7.39 18.05 12.15
C CYS A 164 7.12 17.19 13.39
N LEU A 165 6.52 17.78 14.44
CA LEU A 165 6.28 17.10 15.70
C LEU A 165 5.27 15.95 15.57
N MET A 166 4.42 15.97 14.54
CA MET A 166 3.49 14.88 14.27
C MET A 166 4.21 13.53 14.04
N CYS A 167 5.41 13.58 13.45
CA CYS A 167 6.26 12.42 13.25
C CYS A 167 7.33 12.29 14.32
N HIS A 168 7.88 13.41 14.80
CA HIS A 168 9.06 13.42 15.67
C HIS A 168 8.78 13.54 17.18
N ASN A 169 7.49 13.56 17.58
CA ASN A 169 7.11 13.48 19.00
C ASN A 169 5.78 12.72 19.14
N LYS A 170 5.84 11.50 19.68
CA LYS A 170 4.65 10.62 19.81
C LYS A 170 3.57 11.20 20.73
N ASP A 171 3.97 11.90 21.81
CA ASP A 171 3.03 12.44 22.80
C ASP A 171 2.30 13.67 22.22
N TYR A 172 3.00 14.48 21.43
CA TYR A 172 2.37 15.53 20.63
C TYR A 172 1.40 14.93 19.61
N ALA A 173 1.82 13.93 18.84
CA ALA A 173 0.97 13.28 17.84
C ALA A 173 -0.36 12.77 18.44
N LEU A 174 -0.31 12.18 19.62
CA LEU A 174 -1.51 11.70 20.34
C LEU A 174 -2.39 12.85 20.86
N ASN A 175 -1.79 13.98 21.26
CA ASN A 175 -2.51 15.15 21.79
C ASN A 175 -2.92 16.16 20.72
N ARG A 176 -2.51 15.96 19.46
CA ARG A 176 -2.80 16.86 18.34
C ARG A 176 -4.27 16.78 17.94
N VAL A 177 -4.92 17.95 17.89
CA VAL A 177 -6.32 18.12 17.54
C VAL A 177 -6.51 19.25 16.55
N ARG A 178 -7.66 19.26 15.85
CA ARG A 178 -8.12 20.41 15.07
C ARG A 178 -8.74 21.44 16.00
N LYS A 179 -8.33 22.69 15.84
CA LYS A 179 -8.88 23.83 16.54
C LYS A 179 -10.11 24.42 15.83
N PRO A 180 -10.94 25.20 16.53
CA PRO A 180 -12.10 25.86 15.90
C PRO A 180 -11.75 26.79 14.72
N ASP A 181 -10.56 27.37 14.71
CA ASP A 181 -10.04 28.21 13.63
C ASP A 181 -9.48 27.41 12.44
N GLY A 182 -9.53 26.10 12.51
CA GLY A 182 -9.03 25.19 11.47
C GLY A 182 -7.55 24.83 11.62
N SER A 183 -6.81 25.47 12.50
CA SER A 183 -5.42 25.11 12.76
C SER A 183 -5.30 23.75 13.45
N MET A 184 -4.13 23.12 13.32
CA MET A 184 -3.81 21.87 13.99
C MET A 184 -2.75 22.13 15.05
N GLY A 185 -2.94 21.55 16.22
CA GLY A 185 -2.01 21.71 17.35
C GLY A 185 -2.44 20.92 18.58
N PRO A 186 -1.75 21.11 19.71
CA PRO A 186 -2.09 20.40 20.95
C PRO A 186 -3.50 20.76 21.42
N SER A 187 -4.16 19.87 22.15
CA SER A 187 -5.47 20.11 22.74
C SER A 187 -5.46 21.34 23.67
N ASP A 188 -6.59 22.01 23.78
CA ASP A 188 -6.72 23.18 24.66
C ASP A 188 -6.54 22.76 26.12
N GLY A 189 -5.92 23.63 26.91
CA GLY A 189 -5.61 23.37 28.32
C GLY A 189 -4.38 22.51 28.55
N THR A 190 -3.62 22.12 27.51
CA THR A 190 -2.32 21.46 27.67
C THR A 190 -1.38 22.36 28.49
N ALA A 191 -0.80 21.83 29.56
CA ALA A 191 0.10 22.57 30.45
C ALA A 191 1.36 23.05 29.71
N GLN A 192 1.86 24.24 30.04
CA GLN A 192 3.03 24.82 29.37
C GLN A 192 4.25 23.90 29.40
N ALA A 193 4.54 23.27 30.55
CA ALA A 193 5.66 22.34 30.65
C ALA A 193 5.52 21.12 29.71
N THR A 194 4.29 20.68 29.42
CA THR A 194 4.01 19.63 28.44
C THR A 194 4.21 20.16 27.03
N LEU A 195 3.77 21.37 26.74
CA LEU A 195 3.99 22.02 25.45
C LEU A 195 5.48 22.14 25.13
N ASP A 196 6.26 22.64 26.11
CA ASP A 196 7.71 22.79 25.98
C ASP A 196 8.38 21.43 25.78
N SER A 197 7.91 20.39 26.48
CA SER A 197 8.44 19.04 26.33
C SER A 197 8.27 18.48 24.92
N TYR A 198 7.26 18.90 24.16
CA TYR A 198 7.06 18.45 22.76
C TYR A 198 8.19 18.93 21.83
N VAL A 199 8.71 20.14 22.03
CA VAL A 199 9.81 20.68 21.23
C VAL A 199 11.18 20.32 21.76
N GLN A 200 11.27 19.93 23.03
CA GLN A 200 12.53 19.53 23.68
C GLN A 200 12.85 18.04 23.49
N ASN A 201 11.82 17.18 23.35
CA ASN A 201 11.99 15.73 23.27
C ASN A 201 11.73 15.22 21.84
N ILE A 202 12.58 15.64 20.92
CA ILE A 202 12.53 15.19 19.52
C ILE A 202 13.13 13.78 19.42
N ALA A 203 12.46 12.91 18.67
CA ALA A 203 12.87 11.54 18.46
C ALA A 203 12.61 11.08 17.01
N ALA A 204 13.21 9.98 16.63
CA ALA A 204 12.83 9.30 15.37
C ALA A 204 11.35 8.90 15.40
N PRO A 205 10.65 8.88 14.26
CA PRO A 205 9.28 8.45 14.19
C PRO A 205 9.11 7.02 14.72
N SER A 206 8.04 6.79 15.46
CA SER A 206 7.67 5.48 16.00
C SER A 206 6.38 4.97 15.35
N ARG A 207 6.04 3.70 15.55
CA ARG A 207 4.75 3.13 15.14
C ARG A 207 3.57 3.98 15.60
N THR A 208 3.63 4.54 16.81
CA THR A 208 2.59 5.42 17.35
C THR A 208 2.34 6.62 16.45
N ASN A 209 3.39 7.27 15.96
CA ASN A 209 3.28 8.40 15.06
C ASN A 209 2.60 8.01 13.74
N CYS A 210 3.05 6.92 13.12
CA CYS A 210 2.49 6.43 11.86
C CYS A 210 1.02 6.01 12.01
N LEU A 211 0.73 5.23 13.04
CA LEU A 211 -0.60 4.67 13.29
C LEU A 211 -1.63 5.72 13.73
N LYS A 212 -1.21 6.87 14.25
CA LYS A 212 -2.11 8.00 14.53
C LYS A 212 -2.94 8.40 13.31
N CYS A 213 -2.38 8.23 12.11
CA CYS A 213 -3.07 8.51 10.85
C CYS A 213 -3.47 7.23 10.12
N HIS A 214 -2.54 6.29 9.97
CA HIS A 214 -2.76 5.09 9.15
C HIS A 214 -3.76 4.11 9.76
N ALA A 215 -3.83 4.00 11.09
CA ALA A 215 -4.85 3.17 11.76
C ALA A 215 -6.23 3.79 11.69
N TYR A 216 -6.34 5.12 11.78
CA TYR A 216 -7.62 5.84 11.88
C TYR A 216 -8.14 6.36 10.54
N ALA A 217 -7.49 6.03 9.44
CA ALA A 217 -7.98 6.37 8.10
C ALA A 217 -9.39 5.80 7.87
N GLY A 218 -10.26 6.59 7.23
CA GLY A 218 -11.64 6.20 6.94
C GLY A 218 -12.64 6.52 8.05
N GLY A 219 -12.21 7.16 9.16
CA GLY A 219 -13.09 7.63 10.21
C GLY A 219 -13.17 6.76 11.46
N GLY A 220 -12.19 5.88 11.66
CA GLY A 220 -12.10 5.04 12.88
C GLY A 220 -10.96 4.04 12.81
N ASP A 221 -10.63 3.44 13.95
CA ASP A 221 -9.55 2.47 14.07
C ASP A 221 -9.82 1.24 13.21
N GLY A 222 -8.86 0.86 12.36
CA GLY A 222 -8.96 -0.28 11.45
C GLY A 222 -9.99 -0.13 10.31
N VAL A 223 -10.76 0.98 10.29
CA VAL A 223 -11.90 1.16 9.38
C VAL A 223 -11.49 1.00 7.92
N LYS A 224 -10.49 1.76 7.46
CA LYS A 224 -10.10 1.71 6.06
C LYS A 224 -9.38 0.42 5.73
N ARG A 225 -8.37 0.09 6.48
CA ARG A 225 -7.38 -0.92 6.10
C ARG A 225 -7.58 -2.25 6.80
N GLY A 226 -8.33 -2.53 7.69
CA GLY A 226 -8.52 -3.80 8.39
C GLY A 226 -7.26 -4.59 8.78
N ASP A 227 -6.18 -4.46 8.02
CA ASP A 227 -4.86 -5.03 8.29
C ASP A 227 -3.94 -4.05 9.04
N ILE A 228 -4.37 -2.80 9.24
CA ILE A 228 -3.69 -1.76 10.01
C ILE A 228 -4.67 -1.20 11.03
N SER A 229 -4.35 -1.35 12.31
CA SER A 229 -5.11 -0.79 13.44
C SER A 229 -4.17 -0.31 14.54
N SER A 230 -4.70 0.40 15.53
CA SER A 230 -3.94 0.86 16.69
C SER A 230 -3.37 -0.30 17.53
N ALA A 231 -3.94 -1.50 17.44
CA ALA A 231 -3.41 -2.69 18.09
C ALA A 231 -1.94 -2.97 17.71
N LEU A 232 -1.50 -2.57 16.52
CA LEU A 232 -0.10 -2.70 16.10
C LEU A 232 0.87 -1.83 16.91
N MET A 233 0.40 -0.86 17.69
CA MET A 233 1.27 -0.03 18.55
C MET A 233 1.97 -0.81 19.65
N GLY A 234 1.32 -1.81 20.19
CA GLY A 234 1.85 -2.48 21.39
C GLY A 234 1.40 -3.92 21.59
N ASN A 235 0.86 -4.58 20.56
CA ASN A 235 0.40 -5.95 20.68
C ASN A 235 1.56 -6.92 20.88
N SER A 236 1.43 -7.82 21.85
CA SER A 236 2.41 -8.87 22.16
C SER A 236 2.00 -10.25 21.65
N ASP A 237 0.85 -10.37 20.97
CA ASP A 237 0.41 -11.63 20.38
C ASP A 237 1.03 -11.82 19.00
N MET A 238 1.86 -12.85 18.86
CA MET A 238 2.50 -13.19 17.59
C MET A 238 1.50 -13.63 16.51
N HIS A 239 0.30 -14.09 16.89
CA HIS A 239 -0.76 -14.45 15.93
C HIS A 239 -1.47 -13.24 15.35
N PHE A 240 -1.32 -12.06 16.00
CA PHE A 240 -1.80 -10.82 15.41
C PHE A 240 -0.87 -10.32 14.28
N ASP A 241 0.43 -10.20 14.58
CA ASP A 241 1.47 -9.89 13.59
C ASP A 241 2.84 -10.31 14.14
N VAL A 242 3.54 -11.18 13.43
CA VAL A 242 4.86 -11.69 13.86
C VAL A 242 5.95 -10.65 13.83
N HIS A 243 5.86 -9.65 12.94
CA HIS A 243 6.90 -8.65 12.73
C HIS A 243 6.79 -7.50 13.75
N MET A 244 5.57 -7.02 13.98
CA MET A 244 5.32 -5.89 14.87
C MET A 244 5.00 -6.29 16.30
N ASN A 245 5.05 -7.59 16.64
CA ASN A 245 4.89 -8.09 17.98
C ASN A 245 5.97 -7.55 18.91
N VAL A 246 5.58 -6.79 19.94
CA VAL A 246 6.52 -6.16 20.89
C VAL A 246 7.26 -7.17 21.79
N ALA A 247 6.77 -8.39 21.91
CA ALA A 247 7.46 -9.48 22.60
C ALA A 247 8.32 -10.36 21.65
N GLY A 248 8.30 -10.06 20.35
CA GLY A 248 9.00 -10.80 19.30
C GLY A 248 9.98 -9.93 18.51
N ALA A 249 9.77 -9.81 17.20
CA ALA A 249 10.65 -9.08 16.32
C ALA A 249 10.61 -7.55 16.55
N ASN A 250 9.47 -7.04 16.98
CA ASN A 250 9.27 -5.63 17.38
C ASN A 250 9.70 -4.60 16.31
N LEU A 251 9.50 -4.93 15.03
CA LEU A 251 9.88 -4.06 13.92
C LEU A 251 9.03 -2.79 13.90
N GLU A 252 9.64 -1.68 13.57
CA GLU A 252 8.98 -0.42 13.32
C GLU A 252 8.48 -0.33 11.85
N CYS A 253 7.64 0.65 11.52
CA CYS A 253 7.12 0.80 10.17
C CYS A 253 8.24 1.05 9.16
N GLN A 254 9.24 1.82 9.55
CA GLN A 254 10.39 2.20 8.72
C GLN A 254 11.38 1.05 8.48
N ASP A 255 11.29 -0.06 9.20
CA ASP A 255 12.10 -1.24 8.90
C ASP A 255 11.73 -1.85 7.54
N CYS A 256 10.45 -1.68 7.13
CA CYS A 256 9.97 -2.07 5.81
C CYS A 256 9.76 -0.88 4.87
N HIS A 257 9.16 0.21 5.38
CA HIS A 257 8.90 1.43 4.63
C HIS A 257 10.07 2.39 4.77
N LYS A 258 11.10 2.20 3.96
CA LYS A 258 12.32 3.02 4.01
C LYS A 258 12.03 4.47 3.70
N PHE A 259 12.76 5.34 4.40
CA PHE A 259 12.73 6.79 4.22
C PHE A 259 14.03 7.25 3.56
N GLU A 260 13.91 8.20 2.64
CA GLU A 260 15.02 8.93 2.07
C GLU A 260 14.62 10.40 1.98
N SER A 261 15.33 11.29 2.65
CA SER A 261 15.05 12.73 2.64
C SER A 261 13.57 13.06 2.87
N HIS A 262 12.95 12.52 3.92
CA HIS A 262 11.54 12.64 4.29
C HIS A 262 10.54 12.04 3.26
N ARG A 263 11.02 11.34 2.27
CA ARG A 263 10.21 10.58 1.33
C ARG A 263 10.16 9.12 1.76
N VAL A 264 9.04 8.48 1.57
CA VAL A 264 8.83 7.12 2.04
C VAL A 264 8.17 6.25 0.98
N ILE A 265 8.69 5.04 0.83
CA ILE A 265 8.06 4.07 -0.07
C ILE A 265 6.80 3.47 0.54
N GLY A 266 5.74 3.44 -0.25
CA GLY A 266 4.49 2.75 0.08
C GLY A 266 4.14 1.69 -0.97
N LYS A 267 3.12 0.89 -0.64
CA LYS A 267 2.55 -0.11 -1.54
C LYS A 267 1.05 -0.24 -1.30
N GLY A 268 0.28 -0.40 -2.36
CA GLY A 268 -1.17 -0.57 -2.26
C GLY A 268 -1.80 -0.77 -3.64
N SER A 269 -3.10 -1.08 -3.69
CA SER A 269 -3.86 -1.24 -4.92
C SER A 269 -4.76 -0.06 -5.26
N ASP A 270 -5.13 0.75 -4.27
CA ASP A 270 -5.88 1.98 -4.47
C ASP A 270 -4.94 3.12 -4.91
N LEU A 271 -5.49 4.28 -5.24
CA LEU A 271 -4.71 5.44 -5.64
C LEU A 271 -3.59 5.70 -4.64
N ARG A 272 -2.38 5.62 -5.14
CA ARG A 272 -1.16 5.69 -4.35
C ARG A 272 -0.17 6.64 -4.99
N PRO A 273 -0.17 7.91 -4.59
CA PRO A 273 0.95 8.77 -4.90
C PRO A 273 2.22 8.23 -4.25
N THR A 274 3.32 8.27 -4.96
CA THR A 274 4.63 7.84 -4.48
C THR A 274 5.62 8.98 -4.51
N ASP A 275 6.52 8.98 -3.55
CA ASP A 275 7.71 9.84 -3.61
C ASP A 275 8.67 9.29 -4.66
N ASP A 276 9.15 10.14 -5.55
CA ASP A 276 9.90 9.75 -6.76
C ASP A 276 11.31 9.21 -6.49
N ILE A 277 11.92 9.57 -5.37
CA ILE A 277 13.29 9.17 -5.02
C ILE A 277 13.38 7.68 -4.69
N VAL A 278 12.31 7.09 -4.14
CA VAL A 278 12.30 5.70 -3.69
C VAL A 278 11.89 4.73 -4.83
N ARG A 279 12.01 5.16 -6.08
CA ARG A 279 11.75 4.31 -7.24
C ARG A 279 12.74 3.16 -7.29
N GLY A 280 12.21 1.94 -7.38
CA GLY A 280 12.99 0.72 -7.42
C GLY A 280 13.26 0.08 -6.06
N ALA A 281 13.06 0.77 -4.95
CA ALA A 281 12.97 0.15 -3.64
C ALA A 281 11.55 -0.34 -3.43
N GLU A 282 11.32 -1.64 -3.51
CA GLU A 282 10.01 -2.23 -3.32
C GLU A 282 9.84 -2.74 -1.89
N VAL A 283 8.69 -2.40 -1.26
CA VAL A 283 8.31 -3.06 -0.01
C VAL A 283 7.84 -4.48 -0.34
N THR A 284 8.72 -5.44 -0.19
CA THR A 284 8.44 -6.87 -0.40
C THR A 284 8.95 -7.69 0.77
N CYS A 285 8.44 -8.92 0.92
CA CYS A 285 8.90 -9.83 1.96
C CYS A 285 10.38 -10.23 1.77
N SER A 286 10.88 -10.17 0.55
CA SER A 286 12.27 -10.48 0.18
C SER A 286 13.18 -9.27 0.04
N SER A 287 12.72 -8.08 0.43
CA SER A 287 13.54 -6.86 0.39
C SER A 287 14.70 -6.93 1.39
N GLY A 288 15.83 -6.37 1.00
CA GLY A 288 17.01 -6.31 1.87
C GLY A 288 17.48 -7.70 2.29
N THR A 289 17.73 -7.87 3.58
CA THR A 289 18.19 -9.13 4.19
C THR A 289 17.07 -10.00 4.75
N CYS A 290 15.78 -9.61 4.57
CA CYS A 290 14.66 -10.27 5.25
C CYS A 290 14.46 -11.73 4.80
N HIS A 291 13.54 -12.01 3.89
CA HIS A 291 13.23 -13.38 3.45
C HIS A 291 13.94 -13.69 2.11
N GLN A 292 15.27 -13.51 2.07
CA GLN A 292 16.06 -13.77 0.86
C GLN A 292 15.91 -15.22 0.38
N GLY A 293 15.77 -15.37 -0.93
CA GLY A 293 15.64 -16.68 -1.56
C GLY A 293 14.24 -17.31 -1.48
N MET A 294 13.33 -16.78 -0.67
CA MET A 294 11.96 -17.29 -0.59
C MET A 294 11.18 -17.08 -1.89
N ASP A 295 11.46 -15.99 -2.60
CA ASP A 295 10.87 -15.66 -3.89
C ASP A 295 11.45 -16.47 -5.05
N SER A 296 12.58 -17.15 -4.86
CA SER A 296 13.21 -18.03 -5.86
C SER A 296 12.63 -19.45 -5.91
N GLY A 297 11.65 -19.77 -5.06
CA GLY A 297 11.00 -21.07 -5.03
C GLY A 297 11.79 -22.17 -4.32
N SER A 298 12.61 -21.81 -3.32
CA SER A 298 13.42 -22.79 -2.56
C SER A 298 13.33 -22.66 -1.03
N GLY A 299 12.59 -21.66 -0.52
CA GLY A 299 12.59 -21.30 0.89
C GLY A 299 11.73 -22.19 1.80
N HIS A 300 10.78 -22.93 1.25
CA HIS A 300 9.82 -23.75 2.01
C HIS A 300 10.19 -25.23 2.11
N ALA A 301 11.43 -25.59 1.77
CA ALA A 301 11.89 -26.98 1.76
C ALA A 301 11.66 -27.70 3.11
N ALA A 302 11.74 -26.97 4.23
CA ALA A 302 11.53 -27.50 5.57
C ALA A 302 10.04 -27.73 5.93
N SER A 303 9.09 -27.29 5.11
CA SER A 303 7.64 -27.39 5.41
C SER A 303 7.11 -28.82 5.42
N GLY A 304 7.87 -29.80 4.96
CA GLY A 304 7.43 -31.20 4.81
C GLY A 304 6.38 -31.42 3.70
N ARG A 305 5.94 -30.37 3.02
CA ARG A 305 4.91 -30.38 1.97
C ARG A 305 5.48 -30.59 0.56
N ARG A 306 6.61 -31.28 0.42
CA ARG A 306 7.22 -31.68 -0.86
C ARG A 306 7.49 -30.54 -1.85
N GLY A 307 7.75 -29.32 -1.36
CA GLY A 307 8.07 -28.15 -2.18
C GLY A 307 6.87 -27.54 -2.91
N GLU A 308 5.64 -27.89 -2.58
CA GLU A 308 4.43 -27.27 -3.16
C GLU A 308 4.29 -25.79 -2.84
N PRO A 309 4.58 -25.31 -1.60
CA PRO A 309 4.59 -23.88 -1.34
C PRO A 309 5.56 -23.11 -2.25
N ASP A 310 6.75 -23.67 -2.52
CA ASP A 310 7.73 -23.04 -3.41
C ASP A 310 7.23 -22.86 -4.84
N ARG A 311 6.36 -23.75 -5.32
CA ARG A 311 5.75 -23.64 -6.64
C ARG A 311 4.72 -22.52 -6.74
N HIS A 312 4.04 -22.22 -5.63
CA HIS A 312 3.06 -21.13 -5.58
C HIS A 312 3.71 -19.75 -5.64
N VAL A 313 4.94 -19.60 -5.14
CA VAL A 313 5.62 -18.29 -5.04
C VAL A 313 5.67 -17.53 -6.37
N ALA A 314 5.73 -18.24 -7.50
CA ALA A 314 5.73 -17.62 -8.82
C ALA A 314 4.38 -16.95 -9.17
N ARG A 315 3.26 -17.44 -8.62
CA ARG A 315 1.89 -17.06 -9.00
C ARG A 315 1.04 -16.57 -7.84
N VAL A 316 1.46 -16.81 -6.61
CA VAL A 316 0.74 -16.48 -5.39
C VAL A 316 1.64 -15.58 -4.53
N ALA A 317 1.11 -14.46 -4.09
CA ALA A 317 1.82 -13.57 -3.20
C ALA A 317 1.98 -14.21 -1.81
N CYS A 318 3.08 -13.94 -1.14
CA CYS A 318 3.36 -14.49 0.20
C CYS A 318 2.21 -14.22 1.17
N GLN A 319 1.62 -13.04 1.10
CA GLN A 319 0.51 -12.61 1.93
C GLN A 319 -0.73 -13.50 1.79
N SER A 320 -0.95 -14.12 0.62
CA SER A 320 -2.12 -14.99 0.39
C SER A 320 -2.12 -16.23 1.29
N CYS A 321 -0.94 -16.71 1.68
CA CYS A 321 -0.80 -17.80 2.64
C CYS A 321 -0.54 -17.30 4.05
N HIS A 322 0.28 -16.26 4.21
CA HIS A 322 0.74 -15.78 5.52
C HIS A 322 -0.19 -14.79 6.20
N ILE A 323 -1.23 -14.31 5.50
CA ILE A 323 -2.30 -13.49 6.08
C ILE A 323 -3.66 -14.12 5.72
N PRO A 324 -3.99 -15.26 6.36
CA PRO A 324 -5.23 -16.00 6.05
C PRO A 324 -6.49 -15.25 6.46
N THR A 325 -6.38 -14.34 7.42
CA THR A 325 -7.46 -13.47 7.91
C THR A 325 -6.93 -12.09 8.22
N TYR A 326 -7.78 -11.08 8.06
CA TYR A 326 -7.49 -9.69 8.44
C TYR A 326 -8.61 -9.15 9.35
N ALA A 327 -8.47 -7.92 9.85
CA ALA A 327 -9.35 -7.35 10.87
C ALA A 327 -9.49 -8.30 12.07
N LYS A 328 -8.35 -8.77 12.56
CA LYS A 328 -8.30 -9.81 13.59
C LYS A 328 -8.89 -9.30 14.89
N ASP A 329 -9.87 -10.04 15.38
CA ASP A 329 -10.42 -9.86 16.72
C ASP A 329 -9.61 -10.73 17.71
N LEU A 330 -8.96 -10.07 18.64
CA LEU A 330 -8.16 -10.73 19.69
C LEU A 330 -8.97 -11.02 20.95
N GLY A 331 -10.30 -10.87 20.91
CA GLY A 331 -11.12 -10.85 22.12
C GLY A 331 -10.92 -9.57 22.94
N ASP A 332 -10.24 -8.58 22.36
CA ASP A 332 -10.02 -7.26 22.97
C ASP A 332 -11.20 -6.34 22.61
N PRO A 333 -11.96 -5.86 23.60
CA PRO A 333 -13.08 -4.95 23.33
C PRO A 333 -12.65 -3.59 22.74
N SER A 334 -11.35 -3.26 22.77
CA SER A 334 -10.81 -2.08 22.09
C SER A 334 -10.54 -2.30 20.61
N HIS A 335 -10.50 -3.55 20.14
CA HIS A 335 -10.29 -3.85 18.73
C HIS A 335 -11.56 -3.54 17.91
N VAL A 336 -11.40 -2.66 16.93
CA VAL A 336 -12.51 -2.24 16.07
C VAL A 336 -12.48 -3.04 14.77
N PRO A 337 -13.57 -3.77 14.43
CA PRO A 337 -13.66 -4.45 13.13
C PRO A 337 -13.54 -3.48 11.97
N THR A 338 -13.10 -4.01 10.83
CA THR A 338 -12.99 -3.21 9.60
C THR A 338 -14.35 -2.96 8.96
N GLU A 339 -14.51 -1.82 8.31
CA GLU A 339 -15.73 -1.49 7.58
C GLU A 339 -15.80 -2.25 6.26
N MET A 340 -16.90 -2.97 6.05
CA MET A 340 -17.17 -3.73 4.82
C MET A 340 -18.21 -3.05 3.92
N ASN A 341 -19.06 -2.21 4.49
CA ASN A 341 -20.03 -1.42 3.75
C ASN A 341 -20.19 -0.03 4.38
N ARG A 342 -20.51 0.99 3.57
CA ARG A 342 -20.89 2.33 4.01
C ARG A 342 -22.09 2.83 3.23
N ASP A 343 -23.10 3.28 3.95
CA ASP A 343 -24.28 3.87 3.33
C ASP A 343 -24.46 5.33 3.77
N TRP A 344 -24.29 6.24 2.84
CA TRP A 344 -24.41 7.69 3.09
C TRP A 344 -25.84 8.19 3.17
N ARG A 345 -26.84 7.33 2.94
CA ARG A 345 -28.25 7.67 3.09
C ARG A 345 -28.72 7.65 4.54
N PHE A 346 -27.96 7.00 5.44
CA PHE A 346 -28.34 6.75 6.81
C PHE A 346 -27.19 7.10 7.76
N HIS A 347 -27.57 7.49 8.99
CA HIS A 347 -26.63 7.62 10.09
C HIS A 347 -26.27 6.26 10.70
N HIS A 348 -25.25 6.26 11.56
CA HIS A 348 -24.71 5.05 12.21
C HIS A 348 -25.75 4.24 13.02
N ASP A 349 -26.81 4.87 13.49
CA ASP A 349 -27.93 4.27 14.22
C ASP A 349 -29.05 3.74 13.30
N GLY A 350 -28.85 3.85 11.99
CA GLY A 350 -29.83 3.42 10.97
C GLY A 350 -30.94 4.42 10.70
N THR A 351 -30.93 5.60 11.32
CA THR A 351 -31.88 6.68 11.01
C THR A 351 -31.54 7.32 9.66
N PRO A 352 -32.52 7.79 8.87
CA PRO A 352 -32.24 8.53 7.65
C PRO A 352 -31.40 9.77 7.92
N ALA A 353 -30.45 10.05 7.03
CA ALA A 353 -29.65 11.26 7.07
C ALA A 353 -30.43 12.43 6.44
N ASP A 354 -31.44 12.90 7.15
CA ASP A 354 -32.40 13.94 6.75
C ASP A 354 -32.27 15.24 7.59
N GLY A 355 -31.20 15.37 8.36
CA GLY A 355 -30.92 16.51 9.23
C GLY A 355 -31.75 16.56 10.53
N VAL A 356 -32.77 15.72 10.68
CA VAL A 356 -33.64 15.69 11.88
C VAL A 356 -32.90 15.17 13.10
N SER A 357 -32.11 14.12 12.91
CA SER A 357 -31.29 13.50 13.98
C SER A 357 -29.99 14.28 14.26
N GLY A 358 -29.69 15.33 13.48
CA GLY A 358 -28.46 16.09 13.55
C GLY A 358 -27.27 15.38 12.93
N ALA A 359 -26.09 15.97 13.09
CA ALA A 359 -24.85 15.46 12.51
C ALA A 359 -24.43 14.10 13.12
N GLY A 360 -23.89 13.23 12.28
CA GLY A 360 -23.44 11.91 12.71
C GLY A 360 -22.60 11.19 11.65
N HIS A 361 -21.96 10.09 12.04
CA HIS A 361 -21.27 9.26 11.07
C HIS A 361 -22.27 8.52 10.17
N PRO A 362 -21.91 8.22 8.92
CA PRO A 362 -22.75 7.40 8.04
C PRO A 362 -22.90 5.98 8.60
N HIS A 363 -23.95 5.31 8.18
CA HIS A 363 -24.16 3.89 8.52
C HIS A 363 -23.02 3.03 7.95
N THR A 364 -22.53 2.11 8.77
CA THR A 364 -21.42 1.24 8.40
C THR A 364 -21.63 -0.16 8.94
N ASP A 365 -21.46 -1.16 8.09
CA ASP A 365 -21.34 -2.56 8.52
C ASP A 365 -19.87 -2.86 8.76
N LYS A 366 -19.54 -3.31 9.97
CA LYS A 366 -18.19 -3.66 10.37
C LYS A 366 -18.11 -5.14 10.72
N LEU A 367 -17.06 -5.80 10.26
CA LEU A 367 -16.81 -7.22 10.50
C LEU A 367 -15.37 -7.44 10.95
N ALA A 368 -15.18 -8.47 11.80
CA ALA A 368 -13.87 -8.94 12.25
C ALA A 368 -13.52 -10.28 11.59
N ASN A 369 -12.27 -10.68 11.67
CA ASN A 369 -11.76 -11.99 11.24
C ASN A 369 -12.16 -12.36 9.80
N GLN A 370 -12.01 -11.40 8.89
CA GLN A 370 -12.42 -11.58 7.52
C GLN A 370 -11.39 -12.37 6.71
N THR A 371 -11.88 -13.30 5.90
CA THR A 371 -11.08 -13.93 4.86
C THR A 371 -10.90 -12.95 3.69
N PRO A 372 -9.67 -12.74 3.19
CA PRO A 372 -9.46 -11.87 2.04
C PRO A 372 -10.14 -12.38 0.76
N GLU A 373 -10.54 -11.44 -0.08
CA GLU A 373 -10.81 -11.70 -1.50
C GLU A 373 -9.49 -11.84 -2.25
N PHE A 374 -9.38 -12.83 -3.13
CA PHE A 374 -8.15 -13.05 -3.89
C PHE A 374 -8.32 -12.57 -5.33
N LYS A 375 -7.36 -11.74 -5.77
CA LYS A 375 -7.30 -11.22 -7.14
C LYS A 375 -5.88 -11.34 -7.68
N PHE A 376 -5.74 -11.61 -8.98
CA PHE A 376 -4.45 -11.43 -9.64
C PHE A 376 -4.10 -9.95 -9.69
N TRP A 377 -2.89 -9.62 -9.32
CA TRP A 377 -2.45 -8.24 -9.25
C TRP A 377 -1.01 -8.12 -9.78
N ASN A 378 -0.85 -7.34 -10.84
CA ASN A 378 0.43 -6.99 -11.43
C ASN A 378 1.03 -5.70 -10.84
N ARG A 379 0.49 -5.28 -9.68
CA ARG A 379 0.85 -4.07 -8.94
C ARG A 379 0.33 -2.77 -9.54
N LYS A 380 -0.44 -2.86 -10.60
CA LYS A 380 -1.16 -1.73 -11.18
C LYS A 380 -2.60 -1.69 -10.69
N SER A 381 -3.21 -0.51 -10.74
CA SER A 381 -4.60 -0.32 -10.37
C SER A 381 -5.30 0.62 -11.35
N ASP A 382 -6.60 0.37 -11.54
CA ASP A 382 -7.54 1.29 -12.19
C ASP A 382 -8.33 2.00 -11.09
N ASN A 383 -8.29 3.34 -11.06
CA ASN A 383 -8.91 4.14 -10.00
C ASN A 383 -9.83 5.17 -10.61
N TYR A 384 -11.01 5.32 -10.03
CA TYR A 384 -11.91 6.41 -10.36
C TYR A 384 -11.37 7.72 -9.82
N LEU A 385 -11.27 8.72 -10.66
CA LEU A 385 -10.94 10.08 -10.27
C LEU A 385 -12.19 10.95 -10.37
N LEU A 386 -12.26 12.02 -9.58
CA LEU A 386 -13.35 12.99 -9.65
C LEU A 386 -13.43 13.53 -11.07
N TYR A 387 -14.63 13.61 -11.60
CA TYR A 387 -14.96 13.95 -12.98
C TYR A 387 -14.73 12.83 -14.02
N ASP A 388 -14.25 11.65 -13.64
CA ASP A 388 -14.29 10.51 -14.55
C ASP A 388 -15.74 10.07 -14.80
N LEU A 389 -16.00 9.49 -15.96
CA LEU A 389 -17.27 8.83 -16.24
C LEU A 389 -17.42 7.58 -15.37
N GLY A 390 -18.52 7.47 -14.66
CA GLY A 390 -18.86 6.25 -13.94
C GLY A 390 -19.19 5.09 -14.90
N VAL A 391 -18.51 3.97 -14.74
CA VAL A 391 -18.74 2.77 -15.55
C VAL A 391 -19.02 1.59 -14.62
N ILE A 392 -20.15 0.93 -14.85
CA ILE A 392 -20.52 -0.29 -14.10
C ILE A 392 -19.59 -1.43 -14.49
N ASP A 393 -19.04 -2.10 -13.49
CA ASP A 393 -18.40 -3.40 -13.68
C ASP A 393 -19.47 -4.47 -13.89
N PRO A 394 -19.52 -5.14 -15.04
CA PRO A 394 -20.54 -6.13 -15.33
C PRO A 394 -20.52 -7.34 -14.41
N LEU A 395 -19.36 -7.64 -13.78
CA LEU A 395 -19.23 -8.78 -12.87
C LEU A 395 -19.84 -8.50 -11.50
N THR A 396 -19.69 -7.28 -11.00
CA THR A 396 -20.20 -6.90 -9.67
C THR A 396 -21.52 -6.14 -9.73
N GLY A 397 -21.86 -5.57 -10.89
CA GLY A 397 -22.99 -4.67 -11.05
C GLY A 397 -22.80 -3.33 -10.33
N ARG A 398 -21.56 -2.99 -9.92
CA ARG A 398 -21.22 -1.81 -9.13
C ARG A 398 -20.26 -0.90 -9.88
N TYR A 399 -20.18 0.33 -9.42
CA TYR A 399 -19.22 1.31 -9.92
C TYR A 399 -17.91 1.21 -9.13
N PRO A 400 -16.81 0.77 -9.74
CA PRO A 400 -15.54 0.62 -9.02
C PRO A 400 -14.90 1.98 -8.72
N THR A 401 -14.40 2.15 -7.49
CA THR A 401 -13.54 3.27 -7.12
C THR A 401 -12.07 2.92 -7.17
N SER A 402 -11.71 1.65 -6.94
CA SER A 402 -10.36 1.12 -7.14
C SER A 402 -10.39 -0.37 -7.47
N ARG A 403 -9.63 -0.76 -8.48
CA ARG A 403 -9.50 -2.14 -8.95
C ARG A 403 -8.03 -2.54 -9.07
N PRO A 404 -7.61 -3.70 -8.54
CA PRO A 404 -6.34 -4.28 -8.90
C PRO A 404 -6.37 -4.73 -10.36
N MET A 405 -5.28 -4.46 -11.07
CA MET A 405 -5.10 -4.89 -12.46
C MET A 405 -4.16 -6.11 -12.48
N GLY A 406 -4.30 -6.90 -13.52
CA GLY A 406 -3.46 -8.07 -13.75
C GLY A 406 -4.25 -9.35 -13.92
N ASP A 407 -3.59 -10.29 -14.55
CA ASP A 407 -4.10 -11.64 -14.74
C ASP A 407 -3.06 -12.68 -14.27
N VAL A 408 -3.32 -13.92 -14.57
CA VAL A 408 -2.41 -15.02 -14.21
C VAL A 408 -1.06 -14.94 -14.93
N ASN A 409 -0.97 -14.26 -16.06
CA ASN A 409 0.26 -14.19 -16.84
C ASN A 409 1.22 -13.14 -16.29
N ASP A 410 0.68 -12.02 -15.82
CA ASP A 410 1.46 -10.86 -15.40
C ASP A 410 1.34 -10.53 -13.89
N GLY A 411 0.38 -11.13 -13.18
CA GLY A 411 0.12 -10.87 -11.77
C GLY A 411 0.32 -12.07 -10.85
N LYS A 412 0.32 -11.79 -9.54
CA LYS A 412 0.26 -12.82 -8.51
C LYS A 412 -1.09 -12.77 -7.82
N LEU A 413 -1.64 -13.92 -7.48
CA LEU A 413 -2.84 -14.02 -6.65
C LEU A 413 -2.55 -13.36 -5.30
N THR A 414 -3.22 -12.26 -5.02
CA THR A 414 -2.94 -11.35 -3.89
C THR A 414 -4.20 -11.17 -3.06
N PRO A 415 -4.10 -11.10 -1.72
CA PRO A 415 -5.25 -10.90 -0.86
C PRO A 415 -5.68 -9.44 -0.83
N PHE A 416 -6.98 -9.22 -0.88
CA PHE A 416 -7.60 -7.91 -0.81
C PHE A 416 -8.75 -7.90 0.20
N LYS A 417 -8.92 -6.76 0.85
CA LYS A 417 -10.20 -6.38 1.42
C LYS A 417 -11.11 -5.90 0.28
N TYR A 418 -12.28 -6.49 0.18
CA TYR A 418 -13.36 -6.01 -0.69
C TYR A 418 -14.38 -5.24 0.13
N LYS A 419 -14.73 -4.07 -0.32
CA LYS A 419 -15.66 -3.17 0.39
C LYS A 419 -16.66 -2.58 -0.59
N THR A 420 -17.90 -2.38 -0.12
CA THR A 420 -18.96 -1.69 -0.86
C THR A 420 -19.33 -0.36 -0.20
N ALA A 421 -19.97 0.53 -0.98
CA ALA A 421 -20.59 1.73 -0.43
C ALA A 421 -21.75 2.20 -1.31
N THR A 422 -22.68 2.97 -0.71
CA THR A 422 -23.71 3.71 -1.44
C THR A 422 -23.29 5.18 -1.49
N GLN A 423 -23.10 5.71 -2.71
CA GLN A 423 -22.57 7.05 -2.95
C GLN A 423 -23.47 7.80 -3.96
N PRO A 424 -23.50 9.14 -3.93
CA PRO A 424 -24.28 9.91 -4.89
C PRO A 424 -23.55 10.09 -6.22
N MET A 425 -24.31 10.13 -7.32
CA MET A 425 -23.83 10.33 -8.68
C MET A 425 -24.80 11.22 -9.46
N THR A 426 -24.30 12.14 -10.28
CA THR A 426 -25.13 12.94 -11.20
C THR A 426 -25.87 12.04 -12.19
N VAL A 427 -27.09 12.45 -12.58
CA VAL A 427 -27.90 11.69 -13.56
C VAL A 427 -27.45 12.00 -15.00
N ALA A 428 -27.15 13.26 -15.28
CA ALA A 428 -26.95 13.73 -16.65
C ALA A 428 -25.66 13.23 -17.28
N ASP A 429 -24.57 13.18 -16.54
CA ASP A 429 -23.23 12.89 -17.02
C ASP A 429 -22.50 11.81 -16.22
N GLU A 430 -23.21 11.14 -15.30
CA GLU A 430 -22.72 9.98 -14.54
C GLU A 430 -21.37 10.20 -13.82
N ARG A 431 -21.27 11.33 -13.08
CA ARG A 431 -20.11 11.67 -12.26
C ARG A 431 -20.40 11.43 -10.78
N MET A 432 -19.50 10.75 -10.06
CA MET A 432 -19.64 10.62 -8.60
C MET A 432 -19.51 12.00 -7.95
N ILE A 433 -20.43 12.31 -7.03
CA ILE A 433 -20.47 13.60 -6.36
C ILE A 433 -19.56 13.56 -5.13
N ALA A 434 -18.69 14.55 -5.01
CA ALA A 434 -17.87 14.78 -3.82
C ALA A 434 -18.71 15.36 -2.68
N LEU A 435 -19.60 14.54 -2.10
CA LEU A 435 -20.45 14.90 -0.97
C LEU A 435 -19.62 15.60 0.12
N ASP A 436 -20.12 16.72 0.66
CA ASP A 436 -19.46 17.44 1.75
C ASP A 436 -19.54 16.64 3.05
N THR A 437 -18.49 15.88 3.30
CA THR A 437 -18.40 15.00 4.47
C THR A 437 -18.40 15.77 5.79
N PHE A 438 -17.87 16.99 5.80
CA PHE A 438 -17.87 17.81 7.01
C PHE A 438 -19.28 18.29 7.34
N GLU A 439 -20.04 18.74 6.34
CA GLU A 439 -21.45 19.11 6.51
C GLU A 439 -22.28 17.92 7.03
N TYR A 440 -22.05 16.74 6.46
CA TYR A 440 -22.72 15.51 6.89
C TYR A 440 -22.37 15.11 8.34
N ILE A 441 -21.08 15.10 8.70
CA ILE A 441 -20.62 14.55 10.00
C ILE A 441 -20.69 15.59 11.13
N LYS A 442 -20.55 16.88 10.84
CA LYS A 442 -20.38 17.94 11.82
C LYS A 442 -21.33 19.14 11.63
N GLY A 443 -21.92 19.27 10.46
CA GLY A 443 -22.88 20.30 10.12
C GLY A 443 -24.33 19.90 10.42
N SER A 444 -25.19 19.91 9.42
CA SER A 444 -26.62 19.59 9.55
C SER A 444 -26.90 18.09 9.78
N GLY A 445 -26.05 17.20 9.28
CA GLY A 445 -26.32 15.77 9.22
C GLY A 445 -27.32 15.37 8.13
N ASP A 446 -27.63 16.29 7.22
CA ASP A 446 -28.51 16.03 6.09
C ASP A 446 -27.73 15.66 4.84
N ALA A 447 -27.99 14.47 4.32
CA ALA A 447 -27.34 13.96 3.12
C ALA A 447 -27.63 14.83 1.88
N ILE A 448 -28.84 15.39 1.78
CA ILE A 448 -29.21 16.26 0.66
C ILE A 448 -28.38 17.53 0.69
N THR A 449 -28.33 18.22 1.84
CA THR A 449 -27.52 19.43 2.03
C THR A 449 -26.04 19.17 1.75
N ALA A 450 -25.51 18.03 2.21
CA ALA A 450 -24.14 17.64 1.95
C ALA A 450 -23.86 17.33 0.46
N ILE A 451 -24.82 16.75 -0.25
CA ILE A 451 -24.74 16.53 -1.70
C ILE A 451 -24.79 17.86 -2.46
N GLU A 452 -25.70 18.76 -2.10
CA GLU A 452 -25.83 20.08 -2.72
C GLU A 452 -24.55 20.91 -2.54
N SER A 453 -23.94 20.87 -1.35
CA SER A 453 -22.62 21.47 -1.11
C SER A 453 -21.54 20.85 -2.00
N GLY A 454 -21.53 19.52 -2.10
CA GLY A 454 -20.60 18.80 -2.97
C GLY A 454 -20.76 19.14 -4.45
N LEU A 455 -22.00 19.25 -4.93
CA LEU A 455 -22.31 19.68 -6.31
C LEU A 455 -21.75 21.08 -6.60
N VAL A 456 -21.97 22.03 -5.69
CA VAL A 456 -21.45 23.41 -5.82
C VAL A 456 -19.91 23.40 -5.83
N ASN A 457 -19.27 22.64 -4.95
CA ASN A 457 -17.81 22.50 -4.92
C ASN A 457 -17.26 21.93 -6.24
N MET A 458 -18.02 21.07 -6.90
CA MET A 458 -17.67 20.50 -8.21
C MET A 458 -18.04 21.40 -9.40
N GLY A 459 -18.67 22.57 -9.16
CA GLY A 459 -19.08 23.50 -10.20
C GLY A 459 -20.43 23.19 -10.85
N TYR A 460 -21.24 22.30 -10.27
CA TYR A 460 -22.61 22.02 -10.70
C TYR A 460 -23.62 22.98 -10.05
N PRO A 461 -24.82 23.11 -10.62
CA PRO A 461 -25.94 23.75 -9.94
C PRO A 461 -26.29 23.01 -8.64
N VAL A 462 -26.71 23.75 -7.62
CA VAL A 462 -27.10 23.20 -6.31
C VAL A 462 -28.20 22.12 -6.39
N ASN A 463 -29.07 22.21 -7.38
CA ASN A 463 -30.20 21.30 -7.60
C ASN A 463 -29.96 20.34 -8.79
N GLU A 464 -28.71 20.08 -9.16
CA GLU A 464 -28.40 19.09 -10.19
C GLU A 464 -29.01 17.71 -9.83
N PRO A 465 -29.76 17.08 -10.74
CA PRO A 465 -30.34 15.77 -10.45
C PRO A 465 -29.28 14.72 -10.17
N TYR A 466 -29.48 13.97 -9.11
CA TYR A 466 -28.58 12.88 -8.72
C TYR A 466 -29.33 11.57 -8.46
N LYS A 467 -28.58 10.49 -8.45
CA LYS A 467 -29.01 9.13 -8.07
C LYS A 467 -28.03 8.52 -7.07
N TRP A 468 -28.53 7.66 -6.21
CA TRP A 468 -27.68 6.81 -5.38
C TRP A 468 -27.22 5.60 -6.17
N ILE A 469 -25.93 5.30 -6.10
CA ILE A 469 -25.29 4.18 -6.76
C ILE A 469 -24.56 3.32 -5.74
N GLU A 470 -24.40 2.03 -6.07
CA GLU A 470 -23.49 1.15 -5.34
C GLU A 470 -22.10 1.20 -5.95
N THR A 471 -21.12 1.45 -5.11
CA THR A 471 -19.70 1.43 -5.46
C THR A 471 -18.99 0.28 -4.77
N ASP A 472 -17.83 -0.12 -5.28
CA ASP A 472 -16.95 -1.05 -4.62
C ASP A 472 -15.48 -0.65 -4.76
N THR A 473 -14.65 -1.22 -3.89
CA THR A 473 -13.21 -0.99 -3.87
C THR A 473 -12.45 -2.20 -3.34
N TYR A 474 -11.26 -2.39 -3.87
CA TYR A 474 -10.30 -3.37 -3.38
C TYR A 474 -9.11 -2.67 -2.71
N GLN A 475 -8.69 -3.19 -1.57
CA GLN A 475 -7.53 -2.69 -0.84
C GLN A 475 -6.61 -3.86 -0.49
N ALA A 476 -5.37 -3.82 -0.94
CA ALA A 476 -4.41 -4.89 -0.73
C ALA A 476 -4.12 -5.09 0.77
N ILE A 477 -4.12 -6.34 1.21
CA ILE A 477 -3.81 -6.76 2.58
C ILE A 477 -2.33 -7.15 2.63
N ASN A 478 -1.56 -6.47 3.51
CA ASN A 478 -0.11 -6.64 3.60
C ASN A 478 0.41 -6.77 5.03
N HIS A 479 -0.39 -6.49 6.05
CA HIS A 479 -0.03 -6.54 7.47
C HIS A 479 -0.87 -7.57 8.21
N GLY A 480 -0.48 -7.89 9.43
CA GLY A 480 -1.11 -8.96 10.20
C GLY A 480 -0.61 -10.35 9.81
N VAL A 481 0.70 -10.47 9.58
CA VAL A 481 1.34 -11.73 9.15
C VAL A 481 1.30 -12.74 10.29
N ASN A 482 0.76 -13.92 10.01
CA ASN A 482 0.70 -15.04 10.95
C ASN A 482 2.05 -15.78 11.08
N PRO A 483 2.29 -16.47 12.21
CA PRO A 483 3.35 -17.46 12.31
C PRO A 483 3.27 -18.51 11.19
N ALA A 484 4.41 -19.04 10.80
CA ALA A 484 4.48 -20.06 9.75
C ALA A 484 3.68 -21.35 10.06
N SER A 485 3.36 -21.60 11.33
CA SER A 485 2.46 -22.68 11.75
C SER A 485 0.99 -22.44 11.39
N ASP A 486 0.58 -21.18 11.23
CA ASP A 486 -0.81 -20.74 11.10
C ASP A 486 -1.09 -20.10 9.76
N VAL A 487 -0.41 -20.55 8.73
CA VAL A 487 -0.65 -20.15 7.36
C VAL A 487 -1.98 -20.70 6.83
N ALA A 488 -2.49 -20.09 5.78
CA ALA A 488 -3.71 -20.52 5.11
C ALA A 488 -3.68 -22.02 4.80
N ALA A 489 -4.76 -22.71 5.14
CA ALA A 489 -4.94 -24.10 4.75
C ALA A 489 -5.12 -24.21 3.22
N CYS A 490 -4.65 -25.30 2.63
CA CYS A 490 -4.83 -25.56 1.20
C CYS A 490 -6.32 -25.47 0.77
N SER A 491 -7.21 -25.92 1.66
CA SER A 491 -8.66 -25.85 1.46
C SER A 491 -9.24 -24.43 1.42
N GLN A 492 -8.48 -23.41 1.76
CA GLN A 492 -8.92 -22.01 1.60
C GLN A 492 -9.02 -21.62 0.11
N CYS A 493 -8.12 -22.16 -0.70
CA CYS A 493 -8.07 -21.91 -2.15
C CYS A 493 -8.48 -23.13 -2.97
N HIS A 494 -8.39 -24.34 -2.43
CA HIS A 494 -8.70 -25.60 -3.09
C HIS A 494 -9.84 -26.32 -2.39
N GLU A 495 -10.64 -27.07 -3.15
CA GLU A 495 -11.60 -28.00 -2.56
C GLU A 495 -10.92 -29.27 -2.07
N GLU A 496 -11.46 -29.87 -0.99
CA GLU A 496 -10.89 -31.10 -0.40
C GLU A 496 -10.98 -32.31 -1.34
N THR A 497 -12.01 -32.34 -2.17
CA THR A 497 -12.29 -33.46 -3.08
C THR A 497 -11.47 -33.47 -4.35
N LEU A 498 -10.73 -32.43 -4.63
CA LEU A 498 -9.68 -32.31 -5.68
C LEU A 498 -10.01 -32.97 -7.03
N ASP A 499 -11.25 -32.96 -7.42
CA ASP A 499 -11.59 -33.13 -8.82
C ASP A 499 -11.46 -31.76 -9.50
N LEU A 500 -10.34 -31.54 -10.19
CA LEU A 500 -10.03 -30.26 -10.83
C LEU A 500 -11.07 -29.84 -11.88
N THR A 501 -11.91 -30.77 -12.34
CA THR A 501 -13.00 -30.45 -13.25
C THR A 501 -14.20 -29.84 -12.53
N THR A 502 -14.22 -29.86 -11.20
CA THR A 502 -15.33 -29.40 -10.36
C THR A 502 -14.86 -28.57 -9.17
N ASP A 503 -13.58 -28.14 -9.13
CA ASP A 503 -13.09 -27.27 -8.06
C ASP A 503 -13.67 -25.84 -8.24
N SER A 504 -14.84 -25.64 -7.65
CA SER A 504 -15.57 -24.38 -7.75
C SER A 504 -14.82 -23.19 -7.16
N LYS A 505 -13.89 -23.41 -6.22
CA LYS A 505 -13.05 -22.35 -5.66
C LYS A 505 -12.01 -21.89 -6.65
N LEU A 506 -11.30 -22.81 -7.29
CA LEU A 506 -10.35 -22.46 -8.35
C LEU A 506 -11.07 -21.86 -9.56
N ASP A 507 -12.23 -22.38 -9.92
CA ASP A 507 -13.05 -21.83 -11.00
C ASP A 507 -13.50 -20.40 -10.70
N ALA A 508 -13.96 -20.14 -9.48
CA ALA A 508 -14.30 -18.77 -9.02
C ALA A 508 -13.10 -17.81 -9.00
N MET A 509 -11.87 -18.34 -8.89
CA MET A 509 -10.63 -17.57 -9.01
C MET A 509 -10.15 -17.46 -10.48
N GLY A 510 -10.87 -17.97 -11.44
CA GLY A 510 -10.52 -17.95 -12.85
C GLY A 510 -9.60 -19.07 -13.32
N TYR A 511 -9.46 -20.16 -12.55
CA TYR A 511 -8.68 -21.34 -12.95
C TYR A 511 -9.62 -22.46 -13.39
N ARG A 512 -10.05 -22.45 -14.64
CA ARG A 512 -10.81 -23.56 -15.24
C ARG A 512 -9.92 -24.49 -16.05
N LEU A 513 -10.28 -25.77 -16.14
CA LEU A 513 -9.70 -26.62 -17.17
C LEU A 513 -10.28 -26.22 -18.54
N LYS A 514 -9.45 -26.19 -19.57
CA LYS A 514 -9.84 -25.87 -20.95
C LYS A 514 -10.82 -26.87 -21.57
N GLY A 515 -11.07 -27.96 -20.89
CA GLY A 515 -12.03 -28.96 -21.30
C GLY A 515 -12.09 -30.10 -20.29
N PRO A 516 -12.89 -31.15 -20.57
CA PRO A 516 -12.93 -32.32 -19.72
C PRO A 516 -11.52 -32.87 -19.46
N LYS A 517 -11.28 -33.29 -18.22
CA LYS A 517 -9.97 -33.77 -17.75
C LYS A 517 -9.34 -34.79 -18.69
N GLU A 518 -10.14 -35.70 -19.20
CA GLU A 518 -9.70 -36.74 -20.12
C GLU A 518 -9.15 -36.16 -21.42
N GLN A 519 -9.75 -35.10 -21.92
CA GLN A 519 -9.31 -34.42 -23.14
C GLN A 519 -8.06 -33.59 -22.89
N VAL A 520 -8.03 -32.84 -21.79
CA VAL A 520 -6.86 -32.05 -21.42
C VAL A 520 -5.63 -32.94 -21.19
N CYS A 521 -5.83 -34.08 -20.51
CA CYS A 521 -4.75 -35.04 -20.27
C CYS A 521 -4.34 -35.79 -21.55
N ALA A 522 -5.26 -36.00 -22.48
CA ALA A 522 -4.98 -36.70 -23.75
C ALA A 522 -3.98 -35.96 -24.65
N GLN A 523 -3.73 -34.69 -24.44
CA GLN A 523 -2.68 -33.95 -25.13
C GLN A 523 -1.27 -34.55 -24.92
N CYS A 524 -1.05 -35.21 -23.80
CA CYS A 524 0.23 -35.85 -23.45
C CYS A 524 0.09 -37.33 -23.17
N HIS A 525 -1.12 -37.85 -23.00
CA HIS A 525 -1.42 -39.26 -22.66
C HIS A 525 -2.34 -39.88 -23.70
N ASP A 526 -1.96 -41.05 -24.19
CA ASP A 526 -2.69 -41.80 -25.22
C ASP A 526 -3.95 -42.54 -24.74
N GLY A 527 -4.46 -42.17 -23.57
CA GLY A 527 -5.65 -42.79 -22.98
C GLY A 527 -5.40 -44.19 -22.34
N SER A 528 -4.24 -44.73 -22.45
CA SER A 528 -3.89 -46.07 -21.92
C SER A 528 -3.45 -46.05 -20.45
N LYS A 529 -3.25 -44.85 -19.86
CA LYS A 529 -2.78 -44.69 -18.49
C LYS A 529 -3.89 -44.18 -17.57
N ASN A 530 -3.94 -44.74 -16.35
CA ASN A 530 -4.79 -44.22 -15.29
C ASN A 530 -4.39 -42.77 -14.99
N LEU A 531 -5.29 -41.83 -15.25
CA LEU A 531 -5.10 -40.43 -14.94
C LEU A 531 -5.00 -40.22 -13.43
N PRO A 532 -4.14 -39.32 -12.96
CA PRO A 532 -4.06 -38.96 -11.55
C PRO A 532 -5.43 -38.50 -11.04
N ARG A 533 -5.84 -38.99 -9.87
CA ARG A 533 -7.14 -38.64 -9.26
C ARG A 533 -7.06 -37.55 -8.21
N THR A 534 -5.86 -37.14 -7.83
CA THR A 534 -5.69 -36.10 -6.81
C THR A 534 -4.89 -34.95 -7.36
N TRP A 535 -5.17 -33.76 -6.89
CA TRP A 535 -4.49 -32.51 -7.23
C TRP A 535 -2.95 -32.65 -7.08
N ASP A 536 -2.50 -33.13 -5.94
CA ASP A 536 -1.09 -33.37 -5.68
C ASP A 536 -0.40 -34.26 -6.73
N ARG A 537 -1.08 -35.32 -7.12
CA ARG A 537 -0.51 -36.26 -8.09
C ARG A 537 -0.46 -35.66 -9.49
N MET A 538 -1.44 -34.85 -9.87
CA MET A 538 -1.47 -34.20 -11.17
C MET A 538 -0.39 -33.13 -11.28
N HIS A 539 -0.35 -32.22 -10.34
CA HIS A 539 0.65 -31.14 -10.35
C HIS A 539 2.06 -31.65 -10.10
N ASN A 540 2.25 -32.61 -9.22
CA ASN A 540 3.54 -33.29 -9.04
C ASN A 540 4.03 -34.01 -10.29
N HIS A 541 3.10 -34.60 -11.05
CA HIS A 541 3.44 -35.28 -12.29
C HIS A 541 3.97 -34.30 -13.35
N ILE A 542 3.26 -33.18 -13.54
CA ILE A 542 3.61 -32.15 -14.51
C ILE A 542 4.93 -31.45 -14.12
N ASN A 543 5.12 -31.19 -12.83
CA ASN A 543 6.30 -30.47 -12.34
C ASN A 543 7.56 -31.34 -12.15
N LYS A 544 7.43 -32.65 -12.09
CA LYS A 544 8.59 -33.56 -12.06
C LYS A 544 9.30 -33.70 -13.41
N GLY A 545 8.65 -33.30 -14.47
CA GLY A 545 9.26 -33.24 -15.78
C GLY A 545 9.91 -31.88 -16.01
N THR A 546 11.07 -31.84 -16.59
CA THR A 546 11.79 -30.68 -17.09
C THR A 546 11.04 -29.91 -18.21
N THR A 547 9.74 -30.04 -18.26
CA THR A 547 8.95 -29.74 -19.47
C THR A 547 8.50 -28.30 -19.60
N GLY A 548 8.63 -27.48 -18.55
CA GLY A 548 8.25 -26.07 -18.62
C GLY A 548 6.78 -25.83 -19.02
N ILE A 549 5.89 -26.78 -18.70
CA ILE A 549 4.46 -26.65 -19.02
C ILE A 549 3.86 -25.57 -18.12
N GLY A 550 3.42 -24.47 -18.71
CA GLY A 550 2.74 -23.39 -17.99
C GLY A 550 1.33 -23.80 -17.56
N CYS A 551 0.79 -23.11 -16.56
CA CYS A 551 -0.57 -23.37 -16.05
C CYS A 551 -1.63 -23.21 -17.16
N ASN A 552 -1.44 -22.25 -18.05
CA ASN A 552 -2.29 -21.96 -19.20
C ASN A 552 -2.32 -23.08 -20.25
N PHE A 553 -1.51 -24.10 -20.13
CA PHE A 553 -1.58 -25.29 -20.99
C PHE A 553 -2.83 -26.13 -20.71
N CYS A 554 -3.18 -26.25 -19.44
CA CYS A 554 -4.31 -27.07 -18.99
C CYS A 554 -5.51 -26.27 -18.52
N HIS A 555 -5.24 -25.09 -17.96
CA HIS A 555 -6.24 -24.22 -17.41
C HIS A 555 -6.58 -23.08 -18.36
N ASP A 556 -7.85 -22.84 -18.50
CA ASP A 556 -8.37 -21.62 -19.06
C ASP A 556 -8.46 -20.59 -17.95
N ILE A 557 -7.82 -19.46 -18.18
CA ILE A 557 -7.71 -18.45 -17.15
C ILE A 557 -8.51 -17.27 -17.65
N GLU A 558 -9.80 -17.48 -17.65
CA GLU A 558 -10.75 -16.42 -17.90
C GLU A 558 -10.93 -15.60 -16.65
N ARG A 559 -10.56 -14.37 -16.73
CA ARG A 559 -11.12 -13.31 -15.94
C ARG A 559 -11.71 -12.30 -16.90
N VAL A 560 -13.01 -12.17 -16.83
CA VAL A 560 -13.69 -10.99 -17.35
C VAL A 560 -13.40 -9.86 -16.35
N GLU A 561 -12.17 -9.33 -16.39
CA GLU A 561 -11.85 -8.05 -15.79
C GLU A 561 -12.11 -6.95 -16.80
N ARG A 562 -12.29 -5.72 -16.35
CA ARG A 562 -12.41 -4.56 -17.22
C ARG A 562 -11.38 -4.63 -18.34
N ASN A 563 -11.84 -4.66 -19.58
CA ASN A 563 -11.05 -4.72 -20.81
C ASN A 563 -10.35 -6.05 -21.12
N LEU A 564 -10.67 -7.14 -20.42
CA LEU A 564 -10.24 -8.46 -20.89
C LEU A 564 -11.38 -9.09 -21.70
N CYS A 565 -11.04 -9.58 -22.87
CA CYS A 565 -11.97 -10.24 -23.77
C CYS A 565 -12.50 -11.55 -23.18
N ASP A 566 -13.81 -11.75 -23.25
CA ASP A 566 -14.41 -13.08 -23.12
C ASP A 566 -13.91 -13.93 -24.31
N PRO A 567 -13.18 -15.03 -24.10
CA PRO A 567 -12.74 -15.89 -25.21
C PRO A 567 -13.89 -16.46 -26.02
N CYS A 568 -15.11 -16.42 -25.50
CA CYS A 568 -16.32 -16.76 -26.23
C CYS A 568 -16.90 -15.59 -27.03
N ASP A 569 -16.39 -14.38 -26.86
CA ASP A 569 -16.72 -13.24 -27.69
C ASP A 569 -15.84 -13.24 -28.94
N SER A 570 -16.43 -13.55 -30.07
CA SER A 570 -15.74 -13.60 -31.37
C SER A 570 -15.09 -12.28 -31.80
N SER A 571 -15.47 -11.16 -31.18
CA SER A 571 -14.86 -9.84 -31.41
C SER A 571 -13.51 -9.68 -30.70
N CYS A 572 -13.23 -10.52 -29.72
CA CYS A 572 -12.04 -10.50 -28.88
C CYS A 572 -11.01 -11.60 -29.21
N ALA A 573 -11.33 -12.49 -30.12
CA ALA A 573 -10.53 -13.69 -30.45
C ALA A 573 -9.10 -13.41 -30.97
N ALA A 574 -8.75 -12.15 -31.23
CA ALA A 574 -7.44 -11.80 -31.79
C ALA A 574 -6.32 -11.68 -30.72
N GLU A 575 -6.64 -11.56 -29.42
CA GLU A 575 -5.65 -11.41 -28.36
C GLU A 575 -5.26 -12.71 -27.64
N TYR A 576 -6.06 -13.77 -27.80
CA TYR A 576 -5.76 -15.08 -27.25
C TYR A 576 -5.11 -15.97 -28.30
N VAL A 577 -3.79 -15.96 -28.36
CA VAL A 577 -3.04 -16.99 -29.11
C VAL A 577 -3.10 -18.27 -28.28
N ASP A 578 -4.11 -19.05 -28.51
CA ASP A 578 -4.26 -20.35 -27.93
C ASP A 578 -3.30 -21.34 -28.61
N ASN A 579 -2.23 -21.69 -27.94
CA ASN A 579 -1.27 -22.71 -28.43
C ASN A 579 -1.80 -24.14 -28.24
N ILE A 580 -3.07 -24.30 -27.90
CA ILE A 580 -3.69 -25.60 -27.63
C ILE A 580 -4.81 -25.87 -28.61
N ALA A 581 -4.81 -27.09 -29.14
CA ALA A 581 -5.72 -27.54 -30.19
C ALA A 581 -7.19 -27.80 -29.74
N TYR A 582 -7.59 -27.36 -28.55
CA TYR A 582 -8.96 -27.54 -28.06
C TYR A 582 -9.70 -26.21 -28.01
N PRO A 583 -10.81 -26.12 -28.74
CA PRO A 583 -11.66 -24.92 -28.67
C PRO A 583 -12.28 -24.81 -27.27
N HIS A 584 -12.38 -23.59 -26.75
CA HIS A 584 -13.16 -23.27 -25.57
C HIS A 584 -14.59 -23.78 -25.73
N GLN A 585 -15.14 -24.39 -24.69
CA GLN A 585 -16.56 -24.69 -24.65
C GLN A 585 -17.30 -23.43 -24.21
N CYS A 586 -17.63 -22.61 -25.16
CA CYS A 586 -18.58 -21.51 -24.95
C CYS A 586 -19.98 -22.10 -24.84
N ASN A 587 -20.55 -22.07 -23.66
CA ASN A 587 -21.96 -22.50 -23.44
C ASN A 587 -22.92 -21.37 -23.80
#